data_4968cf280865c16d5e2b492b9aad4271
#
_entry.id   4968cf280865c16d5e2b492b9aad4271
#
_cell.length_a   1.000
_cell.length_b   1.000
_cell.length_c   1.000
_cell.angle_alpha   90.00
_cell.angle_beta   90.00
_cell.angle_gamma   90.00
#
_symmetry.space_group_name_H-M   'P 1'
#
loop_
_entity.id
_entity.type
_entity.pdbx_description
1 polymer ?
#
loop_
_entity_poly.entity_id
_entity_poly.type
_entity_poly.pdbx_seq_one_letter_code
_entity_poly.pdbx_strand_id
1 'polypeptide(L)'
;KEQGWNAVRVRLFVEPSKASAEHKGEGVCQDLDYVTKFGQRIKDMGYQFMLDFHYSDTWADPGKQFMPDCWLDAETASLPDSVYRYTKNTLRSMVEAGACPDLIQVGNEITNGMMWPAAKVDPLGSDNWDLLVRLLESGARACREVCPKTKIIIHTEKAGEWNKTKTYYNRLQQLDYDIIGLSYYPMWHKAV
;
A
#
# COMPACT_ATOMS: atom_id res chain seq x y z
N LYS A 1 14.76 -5.12 20.20
CA LYS A 1 14.43 -6.45 20.79
C LYS A 1 14.29 -6.38 22.31
N GLU A 2 15.17 -5.68 23.01
CA GLU A 2 15.09 -5.52 24.46
C GLU A 2 13.73 -4.98 24.96
N GLN A 3 13.07 -4.12 24.14
CA GLN A 3 11.75 -3.56 24.42
C GLN A 3 10.58 -4.46 23.92
N GLY A 4 10.85 -5.68 23.47
CA GLY A 4 9.85 -6.62 22.95
C GLY A 4 9.41 -6.35 21.50
N TRP A 5 9.97 -5.36 20.81
CA TRP A 5 9.64 -5.08 19.42
C TRP A 5 10.16 -6.18 18.51
N ASN A 6 9.32 -6.64 17.58
CA ASN A 6 9.60 -7.78 16.71
C ASN A 6 9.34 -7.53 15.22
N ALA A 7 8.79 -6.38 14.86
CA ALA A 7 8.47 -6.03 13.48
C ALA A 7 8.80 -4.56 13.18
N VAL A 8 9.11 -4.27 11.91
CA VAL A 8 9.34 -2.92 11.39
C VAL A 8 8.50 -2.73 10.13
N ARG A 9 7.66 -1.70 10.09
CA ARG A 9 6.91 -1.28 8.90
C ARG A 9 7.66 -0.17 8.19
N VAL A 10 7.88 -0.34 6.89
CA VAL A 10 8.58 0.64 6.04
C VAL A 10 7.71 0.98 4.86
N ARG A 11 7.51 2.27 4.63
CA ARG A 11 6.78 2.81 3.48
C ARG A 11 7.66 2.81 2.25
N LEU A 12 7.05 2.57 1.11
CA LEU A 12 7.70 2.65 -0.19
C LEU A 12 6.90 3.60 -1.10
N PHE A 13 7.58 4.62 -1.61
CA PHE A 13 7.08 5.55 -2.63
C PHE A 13 7.62 5.16 -4.00
N VAL A 14 6.93 5.57 -5.08
CA VAL A 14 7.29 5.15 -6.44
C VAL A 14 8.56 5.87 -6.91
N GLU A 15 8.52 7.18 -7.06
CA GLU A 15 9.67 8.01 -7.45
C GLU A 15 9.72 9.31 -6.63
N PRO A 16 9.98 9.24 -5.32
CA PRO A 16 9.84 10.40 -4.42
C PRO A 16 10.76 11.58 -4.76
N SER A 17 11.90 11.31 -5.39
CA SER A 17 12.83 12.36 -5.83
C SER A 17 12.32 13.14 -7.04
N LYS A 18 11.39 12.56 -7.83
CA LYS A 18 10.81 13.15 -9.04
C LYS A 18 9.42 13.75 -8.81
N ALA A 19 8.87 13.60 -7.61
CA ALA A 19 7.57 14.18 -7.28
C ALA A 19 7.54 15.67 -7.62
N SER A 20 6.47 16.11 -8.27
CA SER A 20 6.24 17.53 -8.58
C SER A 20 6.25 18.38 -7.30
N ALA A 21 6.52 19.68 -7.43
CA ALA A 21 6.55 20.58 -6.27
C ALA A 21 5.22 20.58 -5.48
N GLU A 22 4.10 20.35 -6.17
CA GLU A 22 2.76 20.26 -5.60
C GLU A 22 2.58 18.95 -4.79
N HIS A 23 3.19 17.85 -5.22
CA HIS A 23 3.07 16.53 -4.60
C HIS A 23 4.20 16.21 -3.61
N LYS A 24 5.26 17.03 -3.58
CA LYS A 24 6.43 16.78 -2.73
C LYS A 24 6.07 16.92 -1.25
N GLY A 25 6.15 15.82 -0.53
CA GLY A 25 5.94 15.79 0.92
C GLY A 25 7.23 15.96 1.72
N GLU A 26 7.14 16.51 2.93
CA GLU A 26 8.27 16.54 3.86
C GLU A 26 8.66 15.12 4.30
N GLY A 27 9.97 14.85 4.37
CA GLY A 27 10.52 13.58 4.84
C GLY A 27 10.24 12.39 3.90
N VAL A 28 9.87 12.63 2.65
CA VAL A 28 9.64 11.60 1.64
C VAL A 28 10.93 11.29 0.91
N CYS A 29 11.54 10.14 1.21
CA CYS A 29 12.82 9.71 0.63
C CYS A 29 12.89 8.19 0.38
N GLN A 30 11.87 7.43 0.80
CA GLN A 30 11.87 5.97 0.77
C GLN A 30 11.53 5.47 -0.65
N ASP A 31 12.52 5.52 -1.54
CA ASP A 31 12.50 4.85 -2.84
C ASP A 31 12.89 3.36 -2.71
N LEU A 32 12.90 2.65 -3.84
CA LEU A 32 13.22 1.23 -3.87
C LEU A 32 14.62 0.92 -3.33
N ASP A 33 15.64 1.72 -3.69
CA ASP A 33 17.02 1.49 -3.24
C ASP A 33 17.15 1.65 -1.72
N TYR A 34 16.61 2.73 -1.19
CA TYR A 34 16.57 2.99 0.26
C TYR A 34 15.86 1.87 1.02
N VAL A 35 14.64 1.52 0.57
CA VAL A 35 13.79 0.53 1.26
C VAL A 35 14.39 -0.86 1.16
N THR A 36 15.02 -1.22 0.03
CA THR A 36 15.71 -2.52 -0.10
C THR A 36 16.86 -2.66 0.88
N LYS A 37 17.74 -1.66 0.95
CA LYS A 37 18.87 -1.65 1.91
C LYS A 37 18.40 -1.69 3.35
N PHE A 38 17.32 -0.96 3.65
CA PHE A 38 16.76 -0.95 5.00
C PHE A 38 16.07 -2.27 5.33
N GLY A 39 15.37 -2.88 4.37
CA GLY A 39 14.76 -4.21 4.50
C GLY A 39 15.79 -5.31 4.79
N GLN A 40 16.95 -5.30 4.11
CA GLN A 40 18.05 -6.21 4.42
C GLN A 40 18.48 -6.09 5.89
N ARG A 41 18.72 -4.86 6.36
CA ARG A 41 19.10 -4.62 7.78
C ARG A 41 18.05 -5.11 8.77
N ILE A 42 16.76 -4.92 8.45
CA ILE A 42 15.64 -5.41 9.27
C ILE A 42 15.71 -6.94 9.39
N LYS A 43 15.90 -7.63 8.26
CA LYS A 43 16.02 -9.10 8.20
C LYS A 43 17.26 -9.59 8.93
N ASP A 44 18.42 -8.98 8.73
CA ASP A 44 19.69 -9.33 9.40
C ASP A 44 19.58 -9.22 10.93
N MET A 45 18.82 -8.22 11.41
CA MET A 45 18.53 -8.05 12.84
C MET A 45 17.46 -9.03 13.36
N GLY A 46 16.89 -9.86 12.50
CA GLY A 46 15.85 -10.85 12.83
C GLY A 46 14.51 -10.24 13.24
N TYR A 47 14.14 -9.08 12.66
CA TYR A 47 12.79 -8.54 12.75
C TYR A 47 11.93 -9.03 11.59
N GLN A 48 10.61 -9.04 11.80
CA GLN A 48 9.67 -9.13 10.70
C GLN A 48 9.69 -7.82 9.91
N PHE A 49 9.73 -7.93 8.59
CA PHE A 49 9.70 -6.80 7.68
C PHE A 49 8.31 -6.66 7.06
N MET A 50 7.64 -5.55 7.31
CA MET A 50 6.38 -5.16 6.68
C MET A 50 6.64 -4.06 5.66
N LEU A 51 6.43 -4.36 4.38
CA LEU A 51 6.51 -3.42 3.28
C LEU A 51 5.14 -2.77 3.04
N ASP A 52 5.12 -1.45 2.98
CA ASP A 52 3.91 -0.65 2.77
C ASP A 52 4.00 0.11 1.45
N PHE A 53 3.31 -0.38 0.41
CA PHE A 53 3.21 0.29 -0.88
C PHE A 53 2.24 1.46 -0.80
N HIS A 54 2.73 2.68 -0.99
CA HIS A 54 1.88 3.87 -1.09
C HIS A 54 1.28 4.05 -2.50
N TYR A 55 1.90 3.48 -3.54
CA TYR A 55 1.54 3.70 -4.95
C TYR A 55 1.38 5.18 -5.29
N SER A 56 2.27 5.98 -4.77
CA SER A 56 2.35 7.43 -4.91
C SER A 56 3.81 7.84 -4.77
N ASP A 57 4.18 9.02 -5.25
CA ASP A 57 5.51 9.62 -5.07
C ASP A 57 5.64 10.31 -3.71
N THR A 58 4.55 10.40 -2.95
CA THR A 58 4.46 11.04 -1.64
C THR A 58 3.54 10.28 -0.70
N TRP A 59 3.29 10.84 0.49
CA TRP A 59 2.35 10.30 1.46
C TRP A 59 0.96 10.11 0.85
N ALA A 60 0.47 8.88 0.86
CA ALA A 60 -0.92 8.54 0.62
C ALA A 60 -1.64 8.40 1.95
N ASP A 61 -2.77 9.08 2.10
CA ASP A 61 -3.61 9.08 3.30
C ASP A 61 -5.10 9.30 2.91
N PRO A 62 -6.05 9.27 3.85
CA PRO A 62 -7.48 9.40 3.51
C PRO A 62 -7.85 10.72 2.84
N GLY A 63 -7.04 11.76 2.95
CA GLY A 63 -7.24 13.07 2.35
C GLY A 63 -6.56 13.25 0.99
N LYS A 64 -5.59 12.37 0.66
CA LYS A 64 -4.82 12.46 -0.58
C LYS A 64 -4.28 11.10 -1.00
N GLN A 65 -4.50 10.75 -2.26
CA GLN A 65 -4.05 9.51 -2.88
C GLN A 65 -3.55 9.83 -4.29
N PHE A 66 -2.50 10.66 -4.37
CA PHE A 66 -1.99 11.13 -5.65
C PHE A 66 -1.45 9.98 -6.48
N MET A 67 -1.80 9.96 -7.76
CA MET A 67 -1.22 9.06 -8.73
C MET A 67 0.29 9.40 -8.88
N PRO A 68 1.18 8.41 -9.01
CA PRO A 68 2.58 8.68 -9.34
C PRO A 68 2.70 9.48 -10.65
N ASP A 69 3.60 10.48 -10.68
CA ASP A 69 3.75 11.36 -11.85
C ASP A 69 4.09 10.57 -13.13
N CYS A 70 4.85 9.47 -13.01
CA CYS A 70 5.18 8.60 -14.14
C CYS A 70 3.99 7.81 -14.72
N TRP A 71 2.82 7.84 -14.08
CA TRP A 71 1.59 7.16 -14.55
C TRP A 71 0.49 8.14 -14.98
N LEU A 72 0.69 9.45 -14.88
CA LEU A 72 -0.33 10.47 -15.21
C LEU A 72 -0.79 10.40 -16.67
N ASP A 73 0.10 10.07 -17.59
CA ASP A 73 -0.22 9.94 -19.03
C ASP A 73 -0.77 8.54 -19.39
N ALA A 74 -0.87 7.63 -18.43
CA ALA A 74 -1.38 6.30 -18.68
C ALA A 74 -2.91 6.31 -18.84
N GLU A 75 -3.41 5.54 -19.81
CA GLU A 75 -4.85 5.30 -19.90
C GLU A 75 -5.34 4.63 -18.62
N THR A 76 -6.49 5.07 -18.10
CA THR A 76 -7.07 4.52 -16.86
C THR A 76 -7.22 2.99 -16.90
N ALA A 77 -7.55 2.43 -18.08
CA ALA A 77 -7.66 0.98 -18.27
C ALA A 77 -6.34 0.22 -18.09
N SER A 78 -5.19 0.89 -18.26
CA SER A 78 -3.84 0.29 -18.12
C SER A 78 -3.24 0.42 -16.72
N LEU A 79 -3.84 1.18 -15.81
CA LEU A 79 -3.36 1.36 -14.44
C LEU A 79 -3.21 0.04 -13.67
N PRO A 80 -4.12 -0.95 -13.78
CA PRO A 80 -3.92 -2.27 -13.17
C PRO A 80 -2.63 -2.95 -13.60
N ASP A 81 -2.27 -2.86 -14.89
CA ASP A 81 -1.01 -3.38 -15.41
C ASP A 81 0.21 -2.63 -14.87
N SER A 82 0.11 -1.33 -14.68
CA SER A 82 1.16 -0.50 -14.07
C SER A 82 1.41 -0.92 -12.62
N VAL A 83 0.35 -1.09 -11.82
CA VAL A 83 0.43 -1.61 -10.44
C VAL A 83 1.06 -2.99 -10.42
N TYR A 84 0.59 -3.90 -11.28
CA TYR A 84 1.12 -5.27 -11.34
C TYR A 84 2.62 -5.27 -11.65
N ARG A 85 3.04 -4.58 -12.71
CA ARG A 85 4.45 -4.54 -13.13
C ARG A 85 5.34 -3.88 -12.09
N TYR A 86 4.91 -2.76 -11.53
CA TYR A 86 5.65 -2.06 -10.49
C TYR A 86 5.83 -2.95 -9.26
N THR A 87 4.75 -3.52 -8.72
CA THR A 87 4.79 -4.38 -7.55
C THR A 87 5.67 -5.60 -7.79
N LYS A 88 5.50 -6.28 -8.93
CA LYS A 88 6.28 -7.46 -9.30
C LYS A 88 7.78 -7.17 -9.42
N ASN A 89 8.16 -6.11 -10.11
CA ASN A 89 9.56 -5.74 -10.31
C ASN A 89 10.20 -5.31 -8.99
N THR A 90 9.51 -4.51 -8.19
CA THR A 90 9.93 -4.11 -6.85
C THR A 90 10.22 -5.33 -5.98
N LEU A 91 9.27 -6.24 -5.87
CA LEU A 91 9.43 -7.43 -5.02
C LEU A 91 10.53 -8.37 -5.53
N ARG A 92 10.68 -8.54 -6.85
CA ARG A 92 11.81 -9.31 -7.43
C ARG A 92 13.16 -8.73 -7.01
N SER A 93 13.34 -7.43 -7.20
CA SER A 93 14.58 -6.75 -6.78
C SER A 93 14.86 -6.92 -5.29
N MET A 94 13.82 -6.80 -4.45
CA MET A 94 13.97 -6.99 -3.00
C MET A 94 14.30 -8.44 -2.62
N VAL A 95 13.67 -9.42 -3.27
CA VAL A 95 13.96 -10.86 -3.04
C VAL A 95 15.39 -11.19 -3.45
N GLU A 96 15.84 -10.74 -4.62
CA GLU A 96 17.21 -10.91 -5.12
C GLU A 96 18.24 -10.30 -4.17
N ALA A 97 17.89 -9.18 -3.52
CA ALA A 97 18.73 -8.51 -2.53
C ALA A 97 18.63 -9.10 -1.11
N GLY A 98 17.86 -10.17 -0.87
CA GLY A 98 17.67 -10.75 0.46
C GLY A 98 16.76 -9.93 1.39
N ALA A 99 15.98 -9.00 0.85
CA ALA A 99 15.04 -8.14 1.58
C ALA A 99 13.56 -8.55 1.38
N CYS A 100 13.28 -9.85 1.23
CA CYS A 100 11.92 -10.35 1.05
C CYS A 100 11.03 -9.97 2.25
N PRO A 101 9.92 -9.24 2.06
CA PRO A 101 9.02 -8.87 3.14
C PRO A 101 8.30 -10.09 3.73
N ASP A 102 8.01 -10.05 5.03
CA ASP A 102 7.16 -11.03 5.71
C ASP A 102 5.68 -10.65 5.61
N LEU A 103 5.40 -9.34 5.52
CA LEU A 103 4.06 -8.78 5.31
C LEU A 103 4.13 -7.70 4.22
N ILE A 104 3.12 -7.64 3.36
CA ILE A 104 3.00 -6.62 2.32
C ILE A 104 1.66 -5.92 2.44
N GLN A 105 1.68 -4.61 2.57
CA GLN A 105 0.50 -3.77 2.54
C GLN A 105 0.32 -3.22 1.13
N VAL A 106 -0.82 -3.54 0.51
CA VAL A 106 -1.18 -3.07 -0.84
C VAL A 106 -2.06 -1.83 -0.71
N GLY A 107 -1.43 -0.66 -0.79
CA GLY A 107 -2.06 0.64 -0.56
C GLY A 107 -2.08 1.05 0.91
N ASN A 108 -2.00 2.34 1.20
CA ASN A 108 -2.06 2.92 2.54
C ASN A 108 -3.32 3.74 2.76
N GLU A 109 -4.11 3.39 3.78
CA GLU A 109 -5.33 4.11 4.20
C GLU A 109 -6.29 4.40 3.02
N ILE A 110 -6.55 3.38 2.21
CA ILE A 110 -7.26 3.47 0.94
C ILE A 110 -8.79 3.46 1.06
N THR A 111 -9.35 3.89 2.18
CA THR A 111 -10.81 3.94 2.39
C THR A 111 -11.53 4.72 1.29
N ASN A 112 -10.92 5.81 0.83
CA ASN A 112 -11.46 6.63 -0.25
C ASN A 112 -10.82 6.29 -1.62
N GLY A 113 -10.30 5.06 -1.76
CA GLY A 113 -9.64 4.60 -2.98
C GLY A 113 -8.17 4.98 -3.05
N MET A 114 -7.58 4.86 -4.23
CA MET A 114 -6.19 5.18 -4.52
C MET A 114 -6.04 5.78 -5.92
N MET A 115 -4.88 6.37 -6.25
CA MET A 115 -4.60 6.95 -7.57
C MET A 115 -5.69 7.91 -8.05
N TRP A 116 -5.97 8.92 -7.21
CA TRP A 116 -6.98 9.91 -7.53
C TRP A 116 -6.62 10.75 -8.76
N PRO A 117 -7.65 11.16 -9.58
CA PRO A 117 -9.09 10.91 -9.38
C PRO A 117 -9.58 9.54 -9.88
N ALA A 118 -8.74 8.75 -10.58
CA ALA A 118 -9.17 7.59 -11.37
C ALA A 118 -9.90 6.52 -10.53
N ALA A 119 -9.32 6.09 -9.41
CA ALA A 119 -9.92 5.09 -8.52
C ALA A 119 -10.31 5.69 -7.15
N LYS A 120 -10.75 6.96 -7.15
CA LYS A 120 -11.36 7.58 -5.98
C LYS A 120 -12.74 7.01 -5.74
N VAL A 121 -12.99 6.47 -4.54
CA VAL A 121 -14.28 5.88 -4.16
C VAL A 121 -14.88 6.57 -2.95
N ASP A 122 -16.22 6.48 -2.82
CA ASP A 122 -16.91 6.66 -1.56
C ASP A 122 -17.19 5.26 -0.97
N PRO A 123 -16.82 4.97 0.28
CA PRO A 123 -17.11 3.69 0.93
C PRO A 123 -18.58 3.29 0.89
N LEU A 124 -19.51 4.25 0.87
CA LEU A 124 -20.96 4.03 0.80
C LEU A 124 -21.52 4.20 -0.62
N GLY A 125 -20.74 4.72 -1.56
CA GLY A 125 -21.10 4.92 -2.95
C GLY A 125 -20.82 3.72 -3.84
N SER A 126 -21.01 3.90 -5.16
CA SER A 126 -20.82 2.84 -6.17
C SER A 126 -19.71 3.15 -7.18
N ASP A 127 -19.30 4.40 -7.31
CA ASP A 127 -18.41 4.84 -8.39
C ASP A 127 -16.97 4.36 -8.21
N ASN A 128 -16.32 4.06 -9.34
CA ASN A 128 -14.91 3.67 -9.44
C ASN A 128 -14.49 2.39 -8.67
N TRP A 129 -15.42 1.68 -8.04
CA TRP A 129 -15.10 0.47 -7.27
C TRP A 129 -14.50 -0.64 -8.13
N ASP A 130 -14.98 -0.84 -9.35
CA ASP A 130 -14.45 -1.86 -10.26
C ASP A 130 -12.96 -1.60 -10.57
N LEU A 131 -12.59 -0.34 -10.77
CA LEU A 131 -11.19 0.01 -10.99
C LEU A 131 -10.36 -0.21 -9.72
N LEU A 132 -10.84 0.24 -8.56
CA LEU A 132 -10.14 0.03 -7.28
C LEU A 132 -9.89 -1.47 -7.02
N VAL A 133 -10.91 -2.30 -7.18
CA VAL A 133 -10.76 -3.78 -7.01
C VAL A 133 -9.70 -4.32 -7.97
N ARG A 134 -9.73 -3.97 -9.25
CA ARG A 134 -8.74 -4.41 -10.25
C ARG A 134 -7.31 -3.96 -9.92
N LEU A 135 -7.13 -2.76 -9.35
CA LEU A 135 -5.82 -2.28 -8.89
C LEU A 135 -5.31 -3.15 -7.73
N LEU A 136 -6.17 -3.41 -6.75
CA LEU A 136 -5.82 -4.25 -5.59
C LEU A 136 -5.55 -5.71 -6.00
N GLU A 137 -6.35 -6.29 -6.90
CA GLU A 137 -6.12 -7.62 -7.48
C GLU A 137 -4.77 -7.71 -8.19
N SER A 138 -4.41 -6.66 -8.93
CA SER A 138 -3.14 -6.60 -9.65
C SER A 138 -1.95 -6.56 -8.69
N GLY A 139 -2.02 -5.77 -7.63
CA GLY A 139 -1.02 -5.74 -6.56
C GLY A 139 -0.93 -7.07 -5.83
N ALA A 140 -2.06 -7.63 -5.39
CA ALA A 140 -2.12 -8.90 -4.69
C ALA A 140 -1.57 -10.06 -5.53
N ARG A 141 -1.95 -10.15 -6.81
CA ARG A 141 -1.42 -11.16 -7.75
C ARG A 141 0.09 -11.08 -7.88
N ALA A 142 0.66 -9.87 -8.03
CA ALA A 142 2.11 -9.69 -8.09
C ALA A 142 2.80 -10.15 -6.80
N CYS A 143 2.19 -9.87 -5.64
CA CYS A 143 2.69 -10.35 -4.33
C CYS A 143 2.70 -11.87 -4.27
N ARG A 144 1.61 -12.55 -4.64
CA ARG A 144 1.52 -14.02 -4.62
C ARG A 144 2.53 -14.68 -5.56
N GLU A 145 2.74 -14.09 -6.74
CA GLU A 145 3.69 -14.64 -7.72
C GLU A 145 5.15 -14.56 -7.27
N VAL A 146 5.54 -13.48 -6.60
CA VAL A 146 6.95 -13.26 -6.21
C VAL A 146 7.23 -13.69 -4.78
N CYS A 147 6.29 -13.46 -3.87
CA CYS A 147 6.42 -13.72 -2.44
C CYS A 147 5.24 -14.58 -1.92
N PRO A 148 5.09 -15.85 -2.36
CA PRO A 148 3.89 -16.67 -2.11
C PRO A 148 3.64 -16.98 -0.62
N LYS A 149 4.65 -16.83 0.24
CA LYS A 149 4.53 -17.07 1.68
C LYS A 149 4.22 -15.80 2.48
N THR A 150 4.32 -14.62 1.86
CA THR A 150 4.11 -13.33 2.50
C THR A 150 2.61 -13.09 2.72
N LYS A 151 2.25 -12.53 3.87
CA LYS A 151 0.87 -12.13 4.16
C LYS A 151 0.54 -10.78 3.52
N ILE A 152 -0.59 -10.71 2.83
CA ILE A 152 -1.08 -9.50 2.16
C ILE A 152 -2.08 -8.79 3.07
N ILE A 153 -1.89 -7.48 3.22
CA ILE A 153 -2.71 -6.59 4.06
C ILE A 153 -3.42 -5.59 3.16
N ILE A 154 -4.73 -5.43 3.33
CA ILE A 154 -5.49 -4.29 2.83
C ILE A 154 -5.77 -3.35 3.99
N HIS A 155 -5.43 -2.07 3.84
CA HIS A 155 -5.34 -1.11 4.94
C HIS A 155 -6.26 0.09 4.78
N THR A 156 -7.10 0.32 5.79
CA THR A 156 -7.99 1.48 5.89
C THR A 156 -7.84 2.17 7.25
N GLU A 157 -8.45 3.35 7.43
CA GLU A 157 -8.34 4.13 8.69
C GLU A 157 -9.67 4.24 9.45
N LYS A 158 -10.72 3.53 9.04
CA LYS A 158 -12.07 3.65 9.62
C LYS A 158 -12.32 2.70 10.81
N ALA A 159 -11.34 2.49 11.69
CA ALA A 159 -11.48 1.59 12.84
C ALA A 159 -12.67 1.91 13.74
N GLY A 160 -13.01 3.21 13.92
CA GLY A 160 -14.16 3.66 14.72
C GLY A 160 -15.51 3.71 13.97
N GLU A 161 -15.56 3.38 12.67
CA GLU A 161 -16.74 3.49 11.82
C GLU A 161 -17.14 2.13 11.24
N TRP A 162 -17.68 1.24 12.10
CA TRP A 162 -17.98 -0.14 11.75
C TRP A 162 -18.74 -0.32 10.43
N ASN A 163 -19.80 0.48 10.20
CA ASN A 163 -20.60 0.34 8.99
C ASN A 163 -19.80 0.62 7.72
N LYS A 164 -18.94 1.64 7.71
CA LYS A 164 -18.07 1.96 6.58
C LYS A 164 -17.02 0.86 6.38
N THR A 165 -16.35 0.44 7.45
CA THR A 165 -15.38 -0.64 7.44
C THR A 165 -15.99 -1.93 6.88
N LYS A 166 -17.13 -2.35 7.43
CA LYS A 166 -17.85 -3.54 6.96
C LYS A 166 -18.23 -3.43 5.48
N THR A 167 -18.81 -2.30 5.05
CA THR A 167 -19.21 -2.09 3.66
C THR A 167 -18.02 -2.13 2.72
N TYR A 168 -16.90 -1.49 3.10
CA TYR A 168 -15.65 -1.50 2.33
C TYR A 168 -15.16 -2.94 2.10
N TYR A 169 -14.93 -3.69 3.17
CA TYR A 169 -14.38 -5.04 3.07
C TYR A 169 -15.35 -6.07 2.48
N ASN A 170 -16.66 -5.84 2.58
CA ASN A 170 -17.66 -6.66 1.86
C ASN A 170 -17.50 -6.57 0.34
N ARG A 171 -17.02 -5.46 -0.21
CA ARG A 171 -16.73 -5.32 -1.65
C ARG A 171 -15.45 -6.03 -2.08
N LEU A 172 -14.57 -6.37 -1.13
CA LEU A 172 -13.30 -7.03 -1.36
C LEU A 172 -13.31 -8.54 -1.05
N GLN A 173 -14.47 -9.16 -0.85
CA GLN A 173 -14.59 -10.58 -0.46
C GLN A 173 -13.94 -11.55 -1.45
N GLN A 174 -13.83 -11.19 -2.72
CA GLN A 174 -13.22 -12.03 -3.75
C GLN A 174 -11.71 -11.75 -3.94
N LEU A 175 -11.20 -10.72 -3.29
CA LEU A 175 -9.78 -10.35 -3.36
C LEU A 175 -8.94 -11.32 -2.52
N ASP A 176 -7.83 -11.78 -3.10
CA ASP A 176 -6.87 -12.64 -2.39
C ASP A 176 -5.96 -11.82 -1.47
N TYR A 177 -6.38 -11.66 -0.21
CA TYR A 177 -5.58 -11.06 0.86
C TYR A 177 -5.78 -11.81 2.18
N ASP A 178 -4.87 -11.61 3.15
CA ASP A 178 -4.82 -12.35 4.40
C ASP A 178 -5.29 -11.56 5.61
N ILE A 179 -5.08 -10.24 5.61
CA ILE A 179 -5.21 -9.41 6.82
C ILE A 179 -5.96 -8.11 6.49
N ILE A 180 -6.90 -7.76 7.34
CA ILE A 180 -7.51 -6.43 7.40
C ILE A 180 -6.64 -5.55 8.30
N GLY A 181 -6.02 -4.51 7.72
CA GLY A 181 -5.28 -3.50 8.46
C GLY A 181 -6.16 -2.29 8.78
N LEU A 182 -6.12 -1.84 10.02
CA LEU A 182 -6.87 -0.66 10.45
C LEU A 182 -5.96 0.32 11.19
N SER A 183 -5.89 1.58 10.74
CA SER A 183 -5.32 2.65 11.56
C SER A 183 -6.27 2.97 12.70
N TYR A 184 -5.77 2.91 13.92
CA TYR A 184 -6.54 3.25 15.12
C TYR A 184 -5.84 4.34 15.91
N TYR A 185 -6.54 5.46 16.04
CA TYR A 185 -6.12 6.61 16.85
C TYR A 185 -7.19 6.88 17.89
N PRO A 186 -6.97 6.56 19.18
CA PRO A 186 -7.99 6.73 20.25
C PRO A 186 -8.56 8.16 20.31
N MET A 187 -7.73 9.16 20.03
CA MET A 187 -8.14 10.58 20.00
C MET A 187 -9.22 10.89 18.94
N TRP A 188 -9.22 10.15 17.83
CA TRP A 188 -10.12 10.37 16.69
C TRP A 188 -11.24 9.32 16.61
N HIS A 189 -10.90 8.07 16.89
CA HIS A 189 -11.79 6.93 16.70
C HIS A 189 -12.62 6.57 17.95
N LYS A 190 -12.35 7.19 19.11
CA LYS A 190 -12.99 6.88 20.40
C LYS A 190 -12.75 5.41 20.80
N ALA A 191 -13.62 4.88 21.69
CA ALA A 191 -13.64 3.45 21.98
C ALA A 191 -14.22 2.68 20.78
N VAL A 192 -13.56 1.58 20.41
CA VAL A 192 -13.99 0.65 19.35
C VAL A 192 -14.61 -0.57 20.01
#